data_d9d86aae0fff725350daf2941bb560f7
#
_entry.id   d9d86aae0fff725350daf2941bb560f7
#
_cell.length_a   1.000
_cell.length_b   1.000
_cell.length_c   1.000
_cell.angle_alpha   90.00
_cell.angle_beta   90.00
_cell.angle_gamma   90.00
#
_symmetry.space_group_name_H-M   'P 1'
#
loop_
_entity.id
_entity.type
_entity.pdbx_description
1 polymer ?
#
loop_
_entity_poly.entity_id
_entity_poly.type
_entity_poly.pdbx_seq_one_letter_code
_entity_poly.pdbx_strand_id
1 'polypeptide(L)'
;MKSPSRKQALVLWLALLIGAFAASAQISTQIVFRMSRPFVVANTTFPEGNFVIREVSGAAKLTLEFSNPRGGASTKVEAVSIPADPTIHSAEIAFNKYTNLMALSQVFPGPGKHGYQLVPGKAEQDAAKTEKPLRQTIPAHGN
;
A
#
# COMPACT_ATOMS: atom_id res chain seq x y z
N MET A 1 -31.18 -23.82 48.60
CA MET A 1 -30.53 -23.02 47.55
C MET A 1 -29.70 -23.91 46.66
N LYS A 2 -30.04 -23.98 45.40
CA LYS A 2 -29.22 -24.71 44.44
C LYS A 2 -28.20 -23.75 43.85
N SER A 3 -26.93 -24.07 43.95
CA SER A 3 -25.86 -23.36 43.23
C SER A 3 -26.09 -23.49 41.72
N PRO A 4 -25.74 -22.49 40.90
CA PRO A 4 -25.85 -22.61 39.45
C PRO A 4 -25.06 -23.84 38.99
N SER A 5 -25.66 -24.64 38.12
CA SER A 5 -25.02 -25.86 37.63
C SER A 5 -23.73 -25.49 36.91
N ARG A 6 -22.71 -26.35 37.02
CA ARG A 6 -21.42 -26.17 36.31
C ARG A 6 -21.60 -25.91 34.80
N LYS A 7 -22.71 -26.39 34.26
CA LYS A 7 -23.07 -26.16 32.85
C LYS A 7 -23.46 -24.70 32.56
N GLN A 8 -24.13 -24.04 33.52
CA GLN A 8 -24.50 -22.61 33.35
C GLN A 8 -23.28 -21.69 33.47
N ALA A 9 -22.36 -22.01 34.36
CA ALA A 9 -21.10 -21.28 34.47
C ALA A 9 -20.25 -21.44 33.22
N LEU A 10 -20.23 -22.62 32.62
CA LEU A 10 -19.46 -22.89 31.40
C LEU A 10 -19.99 -22.12 30.19
N VAL A 11 -21.32 -21.99 30.08
CA VAL A 11 -21.98 -21.23 29.00
C VAL A 11 -21.69 -19.73 29.15
N LEU A 12 -21.69 -19.20 30.37
CA LEU A 12 -21.34 -17.81 30.62
C LEU A 12 -19.87 -17.50 30.26
N TRP A 13 -18.95 -18.41 30.55
CA TRP A 13 -17.54 -18.27 30.19
C TRP A 13 -17.31 -18.36 28.67
N LEU A 14 -18.04 -19.23 28.01
CA LEU A 14 -17.96 -19.35 26.54
C LEU A 14 -18.48 -18.10 25.82
N ALA A 15 -19.54 -17.49 26.35
CA ALA A 15 -20.07 -16.24 25.82
C ALA A 15 -19.13 -15.05 25.97
N LEU A 16 -18.35 -15.02 27.05
CA LEU A 16 -17.33 -13.99 27.25
C LEU A 16 -16.12 -14.14 26.32
N LEU A 17 -15.78 -15.38 25.91
CA LEU A 17 -14.68 -15.64 24.99
C LEU A 17 -15.00 -15.26 23.53
N ILE A 18 -16.27 -15.30 23.14
CA ILE A 18 -16.71 -14.94 21.80
C ILE A 18 -16.70 -13.42 21.56
N GLY A 19 -16.85 -12.64 22.65
CA GLY A 19 -16.80 -11.17 22.59
C GLY A 19 -15.41 -10.57 22.36
N ALA A 20 -14.34 -11.36 22.52
CA ALA A 20 -12.96 -10.87 22.43
C ALA A 20 -12.37 -10.91 21.00
N PHE A 21 -13.08 -11.54 20.06
CA PHE A 21 -12.62 -11.63 18.66
C PHE A 21 -13.25 -10.62 17.70
N ALA A 22 -14.09 -9.71 18.22
CA ALA A 22 -14.64 -8.62 17.43
C ALA A 22 -13.69 -7.39 17.43
N ALA A 23 -12.38 -7.62 17.38
CA ALA A 23 -11.44 -6.51 17.43
C ALA A 23 -10.60 -6.46 16.18
N SER A 24 -10.61 -5.28 15.59
CA SER A 24 -9.70 -4.76 14.58
C SER A 24 -9.89 -5.35 13.18
N ALA A 25 -10.96 -4.94 12.52
CA ALA A 25 -10.81 -4.62 11.12
C ALA A 25 -9.76 -3.49 11.05
N GLN A 26 -8.49 -3.82 10.90
CA GLN A 26 -7.49 -2.83 10.54
C GLN A 26 -7.92 -2.30 9.18
N ILE A 27 -8.39 -1.06 9.17
CA ILE A 27 -8.60 -0.33 7.93
C ILE A 27 -7.21 -0.11 7.37
N SER A 28 -6.76 -1.02 6.54
CA SER A 28 -5.51 -0.83 5.82
C SER A 28 -5.70 0.36 4.90
N THR A 29 -4.84 1.35 5.02
CA THR A 29 -4.83 2.51 4.13
C THR A 29 -4.77 2.01 2.69
N GLN A 30 -5.77 2.37 1.92
CA GLN A 30 -5.89 2.01 0.52
C GLN A 30 -5.75 3.28 -0.31
N ILE A 31 -4.90 3.24 -1.32
CA ILE A 31 -4.66 4.35 -2.23
C ILE A 31 -5.06 3.92 -3.63
N VAL A 32 -5.89 4.72 -4.29
CA VAL A 32 -6.39 4.47 -5.65
C VAL A 32 -5.85 5.54 -6.57
N PHE A 33 -5.34 5.14 -7.72
CA PHE A 33 -4.84 6.05 -8.75
C PHE A 33 -5.09 5.53 -10.16
N ARG A 34 -5.04 6.41 -11.13
CA ARG A 34 -5.20 6.08 -12.54
C ARG A 34 -3.98 6.47 -13.34
N MET A 35 -3.51 5.54 -14.17
CA MET A 35 -2.42 5.75 -15.11
C MET A 35 -2.93 5.78 -16.54
N SER A 36 -2.47 6.78 -17.30
CA SER A 36 -2.77 6.94 -18.74
C SER A 36 -1.72 6.32 -19.65
N ARG A 37 -0.69 5.73 -19.09
CA ARG A 37 0.41 5.08 -19.81
C ARG A 37 0.96 3.90 -19.01
N PRO A 38 1.69 2.97 -19.66
CA PRO A 38 2.39 1.91 -18.95
C PRO A 38 3.44 2.46 -17.99
N PHE A 39 3.67 1.75 -16.89
CA PHE A 39 4.64 2.12 -15.87
C PHE A 39 5.23 0.87 -15.21
N VAL A 40 6.30 1.07 -14.47
CA VAL A 40 7.01 0.00 -13.76
C VAL A 40 6.92 0.23 -12.26
N VAL A 41 6.64 -0.83 -11.53
CA VAL A 41 6.73 -0.88 -10.07
C VAL A 41 7.77 -1.95 -9.73
N ALA A 42 8.93 -1.53 -9.23
CA ALA A 42 10.08 -2.40 -9.06
C ALA A 42 10.43 -3.15 -10.36
N ASN A 43 10.25 -4.45 -10.42
CA ASN A 43 10.56 -5.27 -11.60
C ASN A 43 9.31 -5.65 -12.42
N THR A 44 8.14 -5.13 -12.08
CA THR A 44 6.88 -5.48 -12.75
C THR A 44 6.38 -4.33 -13.60
N THR A 45 6.11 -4.61 -14.87
CA THR A 45 5.50 -3.63 -15.79
C THR A 45 3.98 -3.76 -15.76
N PHE A 46 3.30 -2.63 -15.58
CA PHE A 46 1.84 -2.54 -15.61
C PHE A 46 1.39 -1.75 -16.84
N PRO A 47 0.28 -2.15 -17.47
CA PRO A 47 -0.36 -1.35 -18.51
C PRO A 47 -1.05 -0.11 -17.92
N GLU A 48 -1.56 0.76 -18.77
CA GLU A 48 -2.47 1.83 -18.36
C GLU A 48 -3.73 1.26 -17.66
N GLY A 49 -4.32 2.02 -16.77
CA GLY A 49 -5.55 1.63 -16.07
C GLY A 49 -5.67 2.20 -14.66
N ASN A 50 -6.60 1.63 -13.91
CA ASN A 50 -6.82 1.96 -12.51
C ASN A 50 -6.09 0.96 -11.62
N PHE A 51 -5.47 1.47 -10.55
CA PHE A 51 -4.68 0.66 -9.64
C PHE A 51 -5.00 0.99 -8.19
N VAL A 52 -4.78 -0.01 -7.35
CA VAL A 52 -4.95 0.08 -5.90
C VAL A 52 -3.63 -0.30 -5.25
N ILE A 53 -3.22 0.50 -4.28
CA ILE A 53 -2.06 0.23 -3.43
C ILE A 53 -2.56 -0.05 -2.02
N ARG A 54 -2.06 -1.13 -1.41
CA ARG A 54 -2.33 -1.50 -0.02
C ARG A 54 -1.03 -1.81 0.70
N GLU A 55 -0.96 -1.45 1.97
CA GLU A 55 0.09 -1.96 2.84
C GLU A 55 -0.25 -3.40 3.25
N VAL A 56 0.72 -4.29 3.11
CA VAL A 56 0.58 -5.69 3.50
C VAL A 56 0.87 -5.82 4.98
N SER A 57 -0.15 -6.17 5.78
CA SER A 57 0.02 -6.42 7.20
C SER A 57 0.68 -7.77 7.47
N GLY A 58 1.49 -7.83 8.56
CA GLY A 58 2.15 -9.06 9.00
C GLY A 58 3.40 -9.44 8.22
N ALA A 59 3.84 -8.64 7.25
CA ALA A 59 5.11 -8.84 6.57
C ALA A 59 6.29 -8.46 7.49
N ALA A 60 7.42 -9.16 7.36
CA ALA A 60 8.63 -8.88 8.13
C ALA A 60 9.23 -7.50 7.80
N LYS A 61 9.02 -7.03 6.58
CA LYS A 61 9.43 -5.71 6.08
C LYS A 61 8.20 -4.96 5.59
N LEU A 62 8.27 -3.64 5.60
CA LEU A 62 7.24 -2.80 5.02
C LEU A 62 7.05 -3.16 3.54
N THR A 63 5.87 -3.65 3.21
CA THR A 63 5.55 -4.16 1.88
C THR A 63 4.26 -3.52 1.38
N LEU A 64 4.27 -3.07 0.13
CA LEU A 64 3.10 -2.56 -0.56
C LEU A 64 2.67 -3.56 -1.63
N GLU A 65 1.37 -3.77 -1.74
CA GLU A 65 0.75 -4.53 -2.83
C GLU A 65 0.11 -3.58 -3.83
N PHE A 66 0.48 -3.77 -5.09
CA PHE A 66 -0.10 -3.07 -6.24
C PHE A 66 -0.98 -4.03 -7.01
N SER A 67 -2.22 -3.67 -7.26
CA SER A 67 -3.16 -4.51 -7.98
C SER A 67 -4.11 -3.70 -8.85
N ASN A 68 -4.59 -4.33 -9.91
CA ASN A 68 -5.67 -3.81 -10.71
C ASN A 68 -7.00 -4.37 -10.17
N PRO A 69 -7.98 -3.52 -9.76
CA PRO A 69 -9.24 -4.00 -9.20
C PRO A 69 -10.11 -4.79 -10.20
N ARG A 70 -9.83 -4.67 -11.49
CA ARG A 70 -10.52 -5.46 -12.56
C ARG A 70 -9.86 -6.79 -12.85
N GLY A 71 -8.83 -7.17 -12.09
CA GLY A 71 -8.05 -8.37 -12.32
C GLY A 71 -6.79 -8.10 -13.14
N GLY A 72 -5.94 -9.11 -13.29
CA GLY A 72 -4.66 -9.03 -13.95
C GLY A 72 -3.48 -9.13 -12.99
N ALA A 73 -2.32 -8.62 -13.38
CA ALA A 73 -1.11 -8.71 -12.59
C ALA A 73 -1.22 -7.94 -11.27
N SER A 74 -0.73 -8.56 -10.21
CA SER A 74 -0.46 -7.89 -8.95
C SER A 74 1.00 -8.10 -8.57
N THR A 75 1.57 -7.18 -7.81
CA THR A 75 2.93 -7.32 -7.30
C THR A 75 3.04 -6.79 -5.89
N LYS A 76 3.94 -7.39 -5.13
CA LYS A 76 4.33 -6.93 -3.79
C LYS A 76 5.73 -6.37 -3.86
N VAL A 77 5.92 -5.18 -3.33
CA VAL A 77 7.22 -4.50 -3.35
C VAL A 77 7.61 -4.04 -1.96
N GLU A 78 8.88 -4.12 -1.68
CA GLU A 78 9.47 -3.58 -0.46
C GLU A 78 9.52 -2.06 -0.54
N ALA A 79 9.18 -1.41 0.55
CA ALA A 79 9.21 0.04 0.68
C ALA A 79 9.90 0.46 1.98
N VAL A 80 10.31 1.71 2.03
CA VAL A 80 10.83 2.35 3.22
C VAL A 80 9.90 3.49 3.59
N SER A 81 9.55 3.60 4.87
CA SER A 81 8.78 4.72 5.37
C SER A 81 9.61 6.00 5.31
N ILE A 82 9.03 7.05 4.76
CA ILE A 82 9.63 8.38 4.72
C ILE A 82 8.77 9.39 5.47
N PRO A 83 9.36 10.45 6.03
CA PRO A 83 8.61 11.46 6.78
C PRO A 83 7.52 12.11 5.92
N ALA A 84 6.46 12.59 6.60
CA ALA A 84 5.44 13.39 5.95
C ALA A 84 6.05 14.63 5.30
N ASP A 85 5.65 14.91 4.06
CA ASP A 85 6.07 16.10 3.33
C ASP A 85 5.03 17.21 3.56
N PRO A 86 5.43 18.36 4.13
CA PRO A 86 4.51 19.46 4.39
C PRO A 86 3.93 20.10 3.13
N THR A 87 4.51 19.86 1.97
CA THR A 87 4.01 20.37 0.68
C THR A 87 2.90 19.49 0.08
N ILE A 88 2.66 18.32 0.64
CA ILE A 88 1.62 17.39 0.21
C ILE A 88 0.28 17.79 0.82
N HIS A 89 -0.66 18.17 -0.01
CA HIS A 89 -2.01 18.60 0.41
C HIS A 89 -3.09 17.58 0.12
N SER A 90 -2.79 16.56 -0.67
CA SER A 90 -3.68 15.43 -1.01
C SER A 90 -2.85 14.21 -1.31
N ALA A 91 -3.50 13.04 -1.37
CA ALA A 91 -2.80 11.82 -1.81
C ALA A 91 -2.20 12.00 -3.20
N GLU A 92 -0.97 11.57 -3.37
CA GLU A 92 -0.28 11.63 -4.67
C GLU A 92 0.75 10.52 -4.83
N ILE A 93 1.02 10.19 -6.08
CA ILE A 93 2.04 9.22 -6.48
C ILE A 93 3.13 9.95 -7.25
N ALA A 94 4.38 9.72 -6.90
CA ALA A 94 5.52 10.28 -7.58
C ALA A 94 6.24 9.22 -8.41
N PHE A 95 6.54 9.58 -9.66
CA PHE A 95 7.28 8.76 -10.60
C PHE A 95 8.63 9.38 -10.92
N ASN A 96 9.60 8.55 -11.18
CA ASN A 96 10.81 8.92 -11.88
C ASN A 96 10.63 8.63 -13.37
N LYS A 97 10.61 9.68 -14.18
CA LYS A 97 10.44 9.58 -15.61
C LYS A 97 11.80 9.67 -16.30
N TYR A 98 12.15 8.60 -16.98
CA TYR A 98 13.29 8.51 -17.90
C TYR A 98 12.79 8.57 -19.35
N THR A 99 13.68 8.60 -20.32
CA THR A 99 13.29 8.67 -21.75
C THR A 99 12.36 7.52 -22.15
N ASN A 100 12.68 6.29 -21.73
CA ASN A 100 11.94 5.08 -22.10
C ASN A 100 11.34 4.32 -20.93
N LEU A 101 11.29 4.94 -19.76
CA LEU A 101 10.84 4.27 -18.54
C LEU A 101 10.09 5.25 -17.64
N MET A 102 8.96 4.83 -17.13
CA MET A 102 8.23 5.52 -16.08
C MET A 102 8.15 4.61 -14.86
N ALA A 103 8.95 4.91 -13.84
CA ALA A 103 9.08 4.08 -12.65
C ALA A 103 8.43 4.74 -11.44
N LEU A 104 7.56 4.02 -10.76
CA LEU A 104 6.95 4.49 -9.53
C LEU A 104 8.00 4.57 -8.43
N SER A 105 8.12 5.71 -7.79
CA SER A 105 9.17 6.02 -6.81
C SER A 105 8.64 6.20 -5.41
N GLN A 106 7.63 7.04 -5.23
CA GLN A 106 7.10 7.38 -3.92
C GLN A 106 5.58 7.40 -3.92
N VAL A 107 5.01 7.09 -2.77
CA VAL A 107 3.57 7.10 -2.52
C VAL A 107 3.29 7.96 -1.30
N PHE A 108 2.41 8.93 -1.42
CA PHE A 108 1.97 9.78 -0.33
C PHE A 108 0.47 9.60 -0.10
N PRO A 109 0.08 9.00 1.04
CA PRO A 109 -1.34 8.71 1.32
C PRO A 109 -2.21 9.94 1.57
N GLY A 110 -1.59 11.05 1.95
CA GLY A 110 -2.30 12.29 2.24
C GLY A 110 -1.50 13.24 3.13
N PRO A 111 -2.07 14.41 3.45
CA PRO A 111 -1.38 15.41 4.25
C PRO A 111 -1.10 14.91 5.67
N GLY A 112 0.07 15.24 6.18
CA GLY A 112 0.50 14.89 7.53
C GLY A 112 0.80 13.40 7.77
N LYS A 113 0.70 12.56 6.74
CA LYS A 113 0.96 11.12 6.81
C LYS A 113 2.36 10.81 6.29
N HIS A 114 2.99 9.79 6.89
CA HIS A 114 4.22 9.24 6.35
C HIS A 114 4.01 8.74 4.92
N GLY A 115 4.99 8.98 4.07
CA GLY A 115 5.03 8.43 2.72
C GLY A 115 5.80 7.11 2.66
N TYR A 116 5.84 6.56 1.46
CA TYR A 116 6.56 5.33 1.15
C TYR A 116 7.52 5.58 0.00
N GLN A 117 8.78 5.16 0.18
CA GLN A 117 9.79 5.14 -0.85
C GLN A 117 9.96 3.71 -1.33
N LEU A 118 9.75 3.45 -2.62
CA LEU A 118 9.95 2.13 -3.18
C LEU A 118 11.43 1.86 -3.46
N VAL A 119 11.82 0.60 -3.29
CA VAL A 119 13.14 0.13 -3.70
C VAL A 119 13.15 0.02 -5.23
N PRO A 120 14.09 0.70 -5.93
CA PRO A 120 14.14 0.65 -7.39
C PRO A 120 14.40 -0.76 -7.91
N GLY A 121 13.67 -1.14 -8.98
CA GLY A 121 13.94 -2.36 -9.72
C GLY A 121 15.16 -2.23 -10.64
N LYS A 122 15.54 -3.34 -11.27
CA LYS A 122 16.75 -3.39 -12.11
C LYS A 122 16.68 -2.43 -13.30
N ALA A 123 15.55 -2.35 -13.98
CA ALA A 123 15.39 -1.46 -15.14
C ALA A 123 15.59 0.01 -14.76
N GLU A 124 15.07 0.43 -13.62
CA GLU A 124 15.27 1.78 -13.12
C GLU A 124 16.71 2.03 -12.70
N GLN A 125 17.33 1.07 -12.01
CA GLN A 125 18.75 1.18 -11.63
C GLN A 125 19.65 1.32 -12.85
N ASP A 126 19.40 0.58 -13.92
CA ASP A 126 20.14 0.66 -15.16
C ASP A 126 19.93 2.01 -15.88
N ALA A 127 18.70 2.49 -15.94
CA ALA A 127 18.37 3.81 -16.51
C ALA A 127 19.06 4.95 -15.74
N ALA A 128 19.09 4.88 -14.43
CA ALA A 128 19.70 5.89 -13.56
C ALA A 128 21.24 6.00 -13.73
N LYS A 129 21.91 5.00 -14.29
CA LYS A 129 23.34 5.05 -14.58
C LYS A 129 23.70 6.03 -15.70
N THR A 130 22.78 6.25 -16.64
CA THR A 130 23.01 7.03 -17.84
C THR A 130 22.14 8.25 -17.98
N GLU A 131 21.08 8.35 -17.17
CA GLU A 131 20.07 9.39 -17.30
C GLU A 131 19.60 9.87 -15.92
N LYS A 132 19.43 11.19 -15.77
CA LYS A 132 18.81 11.77 -14.60
C LYS A 132 17.30 11.82 -14.78
N PRO A 133 16.48 11.24 -13.87
CA PRO A 133 15.05 11.24 -14.03
C PRO A 133 14.43 12.62 -13.80
N LEU A 134 13.30 12.84 -14.44
CA LEU A 134 12.38 13.93 -14.09
C LEU A 134 11.33 13.40 -13.13
N ARG A 135 11.08 14.13 -12.05
CA ARG A 135 10.00 13.81 -11.12
C ARG A 135 8.66 14.20 -11.75
N GLN A 136 7.74 13.27 -11.81
CA GLN A 136 6.37 13.51 -12.23
C GLN A 136 5.41 12.98 -11.17
N THR A 137 4.44 13.82 -10.76
CA THR A 137 3.43 13.43 -9.78
C THR A 137 2.07 13.31 -10.45
N ILE A 138 1.25 12.41 -9.95
CA ILE A 138 -0.15 12.26 -10.32
C ILE A 138 -1.02 12.24 -9.09
N PRO A 139 -2.26 12.76 -9.17
CA PRO A 139 -3.18 12.72 -8.05
C PRO A 139 -3.63 11.29 -7.77
N ALA A 140 -3.87 11.01 -6.49
CA ALA A 140 -4.42 9.76 -5.99
C ALA A 140 -5.52 10.04 -4.97
N HIS A 141 -6.27 9.02 -4.61
CA HIS A 141 -7.29 9.07 -3.58
C HIS A 141 -6.94 8.08 -2.48
N GLY A 142 -6.78 8.58 -1.26
CA GLY A 142 -6.57 7.77 -0.06
C GLY A 142 -7.86 7.65 0.76
N ASN A 143 -8.01 6.54 1.48
CA ASN A 143 -9.06 6.35 2.50
C ASN A 143 -8.47 6.62 3.89
#